data_d9a2b7f1b1be75811cb5bb443f87b7df
#
_entry.id   d9a2b7f1b1be75811cb5bb443f87b7df
#
_cell.length_a   1.000
_cell.length_b   1.000
_cell.length_c   1.000
_cell.angle_alpha   90.00
_cell.angle_beta   90.00
_cell.angle_gamma   90.00
#
_symmetry.space_group_name_H-M   'P 1'
#
loop_
_entity.id
_entity.type
_entity.pdbx_description
1 polymer ?
#
loop_
_entity_poly.entity_id
_entity_poly.type
_entity_poly.pdbx_seq_one_letter_code
_entity_poly.pdbx_strand_id
1 'polypeptide(L)'
;MLTTDILEQLQQHFSLEKSEGSFSDLGLIFQTTVLGFKIAEIERRRALIELSKHFRVNVYSNSNVSDLVRVQYCGSVDYWSEMPKVFHESKINLNFTIPNIKSGIPLRIWDVLGAGGFLMTNYQAEIPLYLSLIHI
;
A
#
# COMPACT_ATOMS: atom_id res chain seq x y z
N MET A 1 -12.70 -8.54 14.63
CA MET A 1 -12.10 -8.44 15.98
C MET A 1 -11.32 -9.73 16.19
N LEU A 2 -10.02 -9.66 16.49
CA LEU A 2 -9.24 -10.84 16.83
C LEU A 2 -9.77 -11.42 18.14
N THR A 3 -10.03 -12.73 18.16
CA THR A 3 -10.44 -13.40 19.38
C THR A 3 -9.26 -13.52 20.34
N THR A 4 -9.52 -13.54 21.63
CA THR A 4 -8.51 -13.68 22.69
C THR A 4 -7.62 -14.90 22.46
N ASP A 5 -8.18 -16.01 21.99
CA ASP A 5 -7.48 -17.25 21.68
C ASP A 5 -6.39 -17.08 20.62
N ILE A 6 -6.64 -16.27 19.57
CA ILE A 6 -5.64 -16.03 18.52
C ILE A 6 -4.48 -15.20 19.07
N LEU A 7 -4.76 -14.23 19.93
CA LEU A 7 -3.71 -13.42 20.56
C LEU A 7 -2.85 -14.25 21.51
N GLU A 8 -3.46 -15.13 22.30
CA GLU A 8 -2.75 -16.04 23.20
C GLU A 8 -1.85 -17.01 22.42
N GLN A 9 -2.34 -17.59 21.32
CA GLN A 9 -1.52 -18.43 20.43
C GLN A 9 -0.35 -17.67 19.81
N LEU A 10 -0.57 -16.41 19.40
CA LEU A 10 0.50 -15.57 18.85
C LEU A 10 1.54 -15.19 19.91
N GLN A 11 1.13 -14.91 21.15
CA GLN A 11 2.02 -14.61 22.27
C GLN A 11 2.91 -15.81 22.65
N GLN A 12 2.44 -17.04 22.43
CA GLN A 12 3.26 -18.24 22.62
C GLN A 12 4.42 -18.37 21.61
N HIS A 13 4.26 -17.82 20.41
CA HIS A 13 5.23 -17.91 19.32
C HIS A 13 6.06 -16.63 19.14
N PHE A 14 5.56 -15.51 19.61
CA PHE A 14 6.20 -14.21 19.49
C PHE A 14 6.23 -13.53 20.87
N SER A 15 7.39 -13.03 21.26
CA SER A 15 7.52 -12.19 22.47
C SER A 15 6.87 -10.82 22.21
N LEU A 16 5.55 -10.76 22.41
CA LEU A 16 4.76 -9.53 22.29
C LEU A 16 4.65 -8.90 23.69
N GLU A 17 5.58 -8.02 24.02
CA GLU A 17 5.56 -7.27 25.26
C GLU A 17 5.02 -5.86 25.04
N LYS A 18 4.14 -5.44 25.93
CA LYS A 18 3.65 -4.07 25.97
C LYS A 18 4.67 -3.21 26.72
N SER A 19 5.16 -2.15 26.08
CA SER A 19 6.04 -1.21 26.78
C SER A 19 5.29 -0.51 27.92
N GLU A 20 5.96 -0.27 29.03
CA GLU A 20 5.40 0.49 30.14
C GLU A 20 4.93 1.87 29.64
N GLY A 21 3.69 2.25 30.02
CA GLY A 21 3.07 3.51 29.58
C GLY A 21 2.35 3.49 28.24
N SER A 22 2.31 2.36 27.53
CA SER A 22 1.51 2.26 26.31
C SER A 22 0.02 2.16 26.64
N PHE A 23 -0.78 3.08 26.12
CA PHE A 23 -2.24 3.09 26.24
C PHE A 23 -2.94 2.19 25.22
N SER A 24 -2.21 1.71 24.20
CA SER A 24 -2.79 0.93 23.12
C SER A 24 -2.89 -0.56 23.51
N ASP A 25 -4.02 -1.16 23.15
CA ASP A 25 -4.21 -2.61 23.27
C ASP A 25 -3.28 -3.37 22.31
N LEU A 26 -2.62 -4.42 22.81
CA LEU A 26 -1.74 -5.29 22.01
C LEU A 26 -2.48 -5.89 20.81
N GLY A 27 -3.75 -6.29 20.99
CA GLY A 27 -4.58 -6.80 19.91
C GLY A 27 -4.79 -5.77 18.80
N LEU A 28 -5.03 -4.53 19.18
CA LEU A 28 -5.19 -3.44 18.22
C LEU A 28 -3.89 -3.14 17.47
N ILE A 29 -2.76 -3.09 18.19
CA ILE A 29 -1.44 -2.88 17.57
C ILE A 29 -1.13 -4.00 16.58
N PHE A 30 -1.30 -5.26 16.97
CA PHE A 30 -1.05 -6.40 16.10
C PHE A 30 -1.96 -6.37 14.87
N GLN A 31 -3.26 -6.11 15.07
CA GLN A 31 -4.25 -6.05 14.00
C GLN A 31 -3.93 -4.93 13.00
N THR A 32 -3.59 -3.75 13.47
CA THR A 32 -3.35 -2.60 12.60
C THR A 32 -1.95 -2.61 11.99
N THR A 33 -0.94 -3.00 12.74
CA THR A 33 0.45 -2.94 12.28
C THR A 33 0.85 -4.22 11.55
N VAL A 34 0.69 -5.40 12.17
CA VAL A 34 1.18 -6.63 11.55
C VAL A 34 0.24 -7.16 10.49
N LEU A 35 -1.02 -7.39 10.86
CA LEU A 35 -2.01 -7.96 9.92
C LEU A 35 -2.38 -6.97 8.82
N GLY A 36 -2.55 -5.69 9.15
CA GLY A 36 -2.91 -4.66 8.16
C GLY A 36 -1.86 -4.53 7.06
N PHE A 37 -0.57 -4.48 7.42
CA PHE A 37 0.51 -4.44 6.45
C PHE A 37 0.62 -5.74 5.65
N LYS A 38 0.45 -6.90 6.29
CA LYS A 38 0.52 -8.19 5.60
C LYS A 38 -0.63 -8.40 4.60
N ILE A 39 -1.84 -8.01 4.97
CA ILE A 39 -2.99 -8.03 4.07
C ILE A 39 -2.73 -7.11 2.87
N ALA A 40 -2.29 -5.87 3.11
CA ALA A 40 -1.99 -4.93 2.05
C ALA A 40 -0.88 -5.43 1.11
N GLU A 41 0.15 -6.10 1.64
CA GLU A 41 1.19 -6.74 0.83
C GLU A 41 0.59 -7.81 -0.08
N ILE A 42 -0.21 -8.72 0.48
CA ILE A 42 -0.84 -9.82 -0.27
C ILE A 42 -1.77 -9.28 -1.36
N GLU A 43 -2.63 -8.31 -1.05
CA GLU A 43 -3.54 -7.69 -2.00
C GLU A 43 -2.78 -7.02 -3.14
N ARG A 44 -1.76 -6.23 -2.80
CA ARG A 44 -0.90 -5.55 -3.77
C ARG A 44 -0.21 -6.54 -4.70
N ARG A 45 0.39 -7.61 -4.15
CA ARG A 45 1.05 -8.64 -4.93
C ARG A 45 0.09 -9.38 -5.85
N ARG A 46 -1.09 -9.77 -5.36
CA ARG A 46 -2.15 -10.40 -6.18
C ARG A 46 -2.59 -9.52 -7.33
N ALA A 47 -2.82 -8.23 -7.07
CA ALA A 47 -3.19 -7.27 -8.10
C ALA A 47 -2.09 -7.12 -9.17
N LEU A 48 -0.82 -7.01 -8.77
CA LEU A 48 0.31 -6.91 -9.70
C LEU A 48 0.45 -8.18 -10.56
N ILE A 49 0.31 -9.37 -9.97
CA ILE A 49 0.34 -10.65 -10.69
C ILE A 49 -0.80 -10.72 -11.71
N GLU A 50 -2.02 -10.35 -11.31
CA GLU A 50 -3.17 -10.40 -12.22
C GLU A 50 -3.04 -9.40 -13.36
N LEU A 51 -2.70 -8.17 -13.07
CA LEU A 51 -2.49 -7.13 -14.07
C LEU A 51 -1.35 -7.46 -15.04
N SER A 52 -0.29 -8.10 -14.57
CA SER A 52 0.86 -8.47 -15.41
C SER A 52 0.54 -9.55 -16.44
N LYS A 53 -0.60 -10.23 -16.34
CA LYS A 53 -1.08 -11.18 -17.37
C LYS A 53 -1.55 -10.47 -18.65
N HIS A 54 -2.02 -9.22 -18.49
CA HIS A 54 -2.67 -8.47 -19.57
C HIS A 54 -1.91 -7.18 -19.95
N PHE A 55 -1.11 -6.66 -19.05
CA PHE A 55 -0.42 -5.38 -19.22
C PHE A 55 1.06 -5.49 -18.86
N ARG A 56 1.87 -4.59 -19.43
CA ARG A 56 3.24 -4.39 -18.97
C ARG A 56 3.21 -3.61 -17.65
N VAL A 57 3.59 -4.25 -16.57
CA VAL A 57 3.61 -3.66 -15.22
C VAL A 57 5.05 -3.40 -14.81
N ASN A 58 5.38 -2.13 -14.59
CA ASN A 58 6.68 -1.70 -14.05
C ASN A 58 6.55 -1.48 -12.55
N VAL A 59 7.49 -1.99 -11.77
CA VAL A 59 7.55 -1.78 -10.32
C VAL A 59 8.85 -1.12 -9.94
N TYR A 60 8.73 0.02 -9.29
CA TYR A 60 9.84 0.78 -8.71
C TYR A 60 9.82 0.58 -7.19
N SER A 61 10.84 -0.06 -6.64
CA SER A 61 10.89 -0.42 -5.23
C SER A 61 12.31 -0.72 -4.77
N ASN A 62 12.58 -0.47 -3.50
CA ASN A 62 13.80 -0.97 -2.82
C ASN A 62 13.63 -2.40 -2.32
N SER A 63 12.40 -2.94 -2.32
CA SER A 63 12.10 -4.30 -1.88
C SER A 63 12.29 -5.30 -3.01
N ASN A 64 12.72 -6.52 -2.64
CA ASN A 64 12.82 -7.61 -3.61
C ASN A 64 11.43 -8.03 -4.09
N VAL A 65 11.25 -8.06 -5.41
CA VAL A 65 10.01 -8.47 -6.11
C VAL A 65 10.29 -9.61 -7.12
N SER A 66 11.39 -10.34 -6.95
CA SER A 66 11.85 -11.39 -7.87
C SER A 66 10.86 -12.53 -8.09
N ASP A 67 9.93 -12.72 -7.17
CA ASP A 67 8.85 -13.72 -7.26
C ASP A 67 7.66 -13.26 -8.13
N LEU A 68 7.63 -11.98 -8.56
CA LEU A 68 6.64 -11.46 -9.50
C LEU A 68 7.10 -11.67 -10.96
N VAL A 69 7.02 -12.91 -11.44
CA VAL A 69 7.66 -13.40 -12.69
C VAL A 69 7.37 -12.56 -13.95
N ARG A 70 6.21 -11.91 -14.05
CA ARG A 70 5.80 -11.12 -15.23
C ARG A 70 5.87 -9.62 -15.04
N VAL A 71 6.31 -9.19 -13.88
CA VAL A 71 6.44 -7.76 -13.54
C VAL A 71 7.85 -7.31 -13.86
N GLN A 72 7.98 -6.16 -14.52
CA GLN A 72 9.28 -5.56 -14.79
C GLN A 72 9.75 -4.80 -13.55
N TYR A 73 10.76 -5.31 -12.89
CA TYR A 73 11.41 -4.61 -11.79
C TYR A 73 12.37 -3.56 -12.34
N CYS A 74 12.17 -2.30 -11.94
CA CYS A 74 12.91 -1.14 -12.42
C CYS A 74 13.85 -0.56 -11.36
N GLY A 75 13.99 -1.21 -10.21
CA GLY A 75 14.81 -0.70 -9.10
C GLY A 75 14.14 0.46 -8.35
N SER A 76 14.95 1.26 -7.68
CA SER A 76 14.51 2.50 -7.04
C SER A 76 14.83 3.70 -7.92
N VAL A 77 14.02 4.74 -7.75
CA VAL A 77 14.23 6.04 -8.41
C VAL A 77 14.29 7.13 -7.36
N ASP A 78 15.02 8.20 -7.68
CA ASP A 78 15.08 9.38 -6.82
C ASP A 78 13.69 10.04 -6.74
N TYR A 79 13.28 10.35 -5.50
CA TYR A 79 11.93 10.86 -5.24
C TYR A 79 11.66 12.21 -5.90
N TRP A 80 12.66 13.09 -5.91
CA TRP A 80 12.47 14.47 -6.38
C TRP A 80 12.71 14.65 -7.87
N SER A 81 13.70 13.97 -8.42
CA SER A 81 14.15 14.19 -9.78
C SER A 81 13.62 13.20 -10.81
N GLU A 82 13.34 11.96 -10.40
CA GLU A 82 12.99 10.88 -11.32
C GLU A 82 11.54 10.42 -11.15
N MET A 83 11.05 10.30 -9.92
CA MET A 83 9.71 9.77 -9.66
C MET A 83 8.58 10.59 -10.33
N PRO A 84 8.61 11.94 -10.38
CA PRO A 84 7.59 12.70 -11.11
C PRO A 84 7.55 12.39 -12.61
N LYS A 85 8.71 12.12 -13.21
CA LYS A 85 8.81 11.73 -14.64
C LYS A 85 8.17 10.35 -14.85
N VAL A 86 8.46 9.40 -13.96
CA VAL A 86 7.85 8.06 -13.98
C VAL A 86 6.33 8.17 -13.91
N PHE A 87 5.79 9.00 -13.03
CA PHE A 87 4.35 9.22 -12.91
C PHE A 87 3.75 9.85 -14.16
N HIS A 88 4.42 10.83 -14.72
CA HIS A 88 3.96 11.53 -15.93
C HIS A 88 3.98 10.61 -17.16
N GLU A 89 5.02 9.82 -17.33
CA GLU A 89 5.19 8.95 -18.49
C GLU A 89 4.40 7.64 -18.41
N SER A 90 3.94 7.26 -17.20
CA SER A 90 3.13 6.07 -17.01
C SER A 90 1.71 6.28 -17.49
N LYS A 91 1.19 5.37 -18.32
CA LYS A 91 -0.22 5.43 -18.77
C LYS A 91 -1.20 5.37 -17.60
N ILE A 92 -0.90 4.54 -16.60
CA ILE A 92 -1.70 4.35 -15.40
C ILE A 92 -0.74 4.18 -14.23
N ASN A 93 -0.93 4.96 -13.19
CA ASN A 93 -0.23 4.81 -11.91
C ASN A 93 -1.17 4.13 -10.90
N LEU A 94 -0.68 3.08 -10.26
CA LEU A 94 -1.45 2.32 -9.28
C LEU A 94 -1.11 2.78 -7.86
N ASN A 95 -2.14 3.03 -7.06
CA ASN A 95 -2.01 3.25 -5.63
C ASN A 95 -2.88 2.26 -4.85
N PHE A 96 -2.27 1.58 -3.91
CA PHE A 96 -2.95 0.67 -2.98
C PHE A 96 -2.78 1.21 -1.56
N THR A 97 -3.79 1.89 -1.07
CA THR A 97 -3.81 2.38 0.32
C THR A 97 -4.06 1.22 1.27
N ILE A 98 -3.28 1.16 2.33
CA ILE A 98 -3.40 0.11 3.34
C ILE A 98 -4.70 0.26 4.13
N PRO A 99 -5.34 -0.84 4.56
CA PRO A 99 -6.66 -0.81 5.23
C PRO A 99 -6.71 -0.07 6.57
N ASN A 100 -5.57 0.15 7.21
CA ASN A 100 -5.50 0.89 8.48
C ASN A 100 -5.62 2.41 8.30
N ILE A 101 -5.42 2.93 7.10
CA ILE A 101 -5.70 4.35 6.82
C ILE A 101 -7.19 4.48 6.59
N LYS A 102 -7.92 4.85 7.65
CA LYS A 102 -9.38 5.03 7.63
C LYS A 102 -9.80 6.42 7.18
N SER A 103 -8.92 7.39 7.33
CA SER A 103 -9.15 8.80 6.96
C SER A 103 -7.89 9.43 6.39
N GLY A 104 -8.05 10.46 5.56
CA GLY A 104 -6.99 11.15 4.85
C GLY A 104 -6.69 10.58 3.47
N ILE A 105 -6.12 11.43 2.63
CA ILE A 105 -5.67 11.06 1.28
C ILE A 105 -4.17 10.79 1.34
N PRO A 106 -3.70 9.58 0.94
CA PRO A 106 -2.28 9.27 0.90
C PRO A 106 -1.48 10.25 0.04
N LEU A 107 -0.29 10.63 0.50
CA LEU A 107 0.59 11.55 -0.23
C LEU A 107 0.87 11.10 -1.67
N ARG A 108 0.96 9.79 -1.90
CA ARG A 108 1.18 9.23 -3.24
C ARG A 108 0.12 9.67 -4.26
N ILE A 109 -1.11 9.88 -3.83
CA ILE A 109 -2.17 10.39 -4.71
C ILE A 109 -1.82 11.79 -5.20
N TRP A 110 -1.39 12.67 -4.29
CA TRP A 110 -0.96 14.03 -4.62
C TRP A 110 0.30 14.05 -5.48
N ASP A 111 1.26 13.16 -5.22
CA ASP A 111 2.48 13.02 -6.01
C ASP A 111 2.16 12.71 -7.48
N VAL A 112 1.27 11.73 -7.71
CA VAL A 112 0.86 11.31 -9.06
C VAL A 112 0.10 12.42 -9.78
N LEU A 113 -0.88 13.03 -9.11
CA LEU A 113 -1.69 14.09 -9.69
C LEU A 113 -0.87 15.35 -9.94
N GLY A 114 0.02 15.72 -9.01
CA GLY A 114 0.95 16.84 -9.15
C GLY A 114 1.94 16.67 -10.31
N ALA A 115 2.29 15.44 -10.64
CA ALA A 115 3.10 15.11 -11.82
C ALA A 115 2.29 15.06 -13.13
N GLY A 116 0.97 15.26 -13.09
CA GLY A 116 0.08 15.15 -14.24
C GLY A 116 -0.15 13.70 -14.70
N GLY A 117 0.06 12.71 -13.81
CA GLY A 117 -0.13 11.31 -14.10
C GLY A 117 -1.58 10.87 -13.90
N PHE A 118 -2.03 9.87 -14.68
CA PHE A 118 -3.33 9.23 -14.45
C PHE A 118 -3.23 8.23 -13.29
N LEU A 119 -4.14 8.34 -12.33
CA LEU A 119 -4.15 7.56 -11.09
C LEU A 119 -5.31 6.56 -11.07
N MET A 120 -5.01 5.31 -10.72
CA MET A 120 -5.99 4.31 -10.31
C MET A 120 -5.71 3.88 -8.87
N THR A 121 -6.69 4.00 -7.99
CA THR A 121 -6.54 3.72 -6.56
C THR A 121 -7.72 2.91 -6.02
N ASN A 122 -7.50 2.17 -4.94
CA ASN A 122 -8.61 1.59 -4.19
C ASN A 122 -9.44 2.70 -3.54
N TYR A 123 -10.70 2.39 -3.23
CA TYR A 123 -11.65 3.36 -2.67
C TYR A 123 -11.14 3.97 -1.36
N GLN A 124 -11.26 5.30 -1.26
CA GLN A 124 -11.03 6.10 -0.05
C GLN A 124 -12.20 7.07 0.08
N ALA A 125 -12.81 7.13 1.25
CA ALA A 125 -14.03 7.92 1.49
C ALA A 125 -13.85 9.43 1.24
N GLU A 126 -12.63 9.93 1.42
CA GLU A 126 -12.33 11.35 1.25
C GLU A 126 -11.97 11.75 -0.18
N ILE A 127 -11.62 10.81 -1.05
CA ILE A 127 -11.29 11.15 -2.45
C ILE A 127 -12.42 11.92 -3.13
N PRO A 128 -13.69 11.50 -3.06
CA PRO A 128 -14.79 12.26 -3.67
C PRO A 128 -15.03 13.65 -3.09
N LEU A 129 -14.55 13.92 -1.88
CA LEU A 129 -14.71 15.21 -1.21
C LEU A 129 -13.73 16.26 -1.75
N TYR A 130 -12.55 15.83 -2.18
CA TYR A 130 -11.45 16.72 -2.60
C TYR A 130 -11.12 16.61 -4.08
N LEU A 131 -11.39 15.47 -4.69
CA LEU A 131 -11.11 15.20 -6.09
C LEU A 131 -12.43 14.91 -6.80
N SER A 132 -12.82 15.77 -7.73
CA SER A 132 -13.94 15.48 -8.61
C SER A 132 -13.59 14.27 -9.48
N LEU A 133 -14.41 13.23 -9.41
CA LEU A 133 -14.26 12.04 -10.24
C LEU A 133 -14.58 12.28 -11.73
N ILE A 134 -14.86 13.54 -12.11
CA ILE A 134 -15.33 13.93 -13.45
C ILE A 134 -14.16 14.34 -14.37
N HIS A 135 -12.91 14.14 -13.95
CA HIS A 135 -11.75 14.42 -14.79
C HIS A 135 -11.10 13.11 -15.26
N ILE A 136 -11.93 12.20 -15.73
CA ILE A 136 -11.54 11.03 -16.50
C ILE A 136 -11.79 11.32 -17.99
#